data_40e0b0337c2ca0efe8e091ef053dbf89
#
_entry.id   40e0b0337c2ca0efe8e091ef053dbf89
#
_cell.length_a   1.000
_cell.length_b   1.000
_cell.length_c   1.000
_cell.angle_alpha   90.00
_cell.angle_beta   90.00
_cell.angle_gamma   90.00
#
_symmetry.space_group_name_H-M   'P 1'
#
loop_
_entity.id
_entity.type
_entity.pdbx_description
1 polymer ?
#
loop_
_entity_poly.entity_id
_entity_poly.type
_entity_poly.pdbx_seq_one_letter_code
_entity_poly.pdbx_strand_id
1 'polypeptide(L)'
;MANQSSAIESNPSGTSGVTTDSSPNKPKYPGIRLTCNGNQLVTQHVETRITDGGIFYPITPSTEGGEIYQQSYASGELNVFGHPKVAIECEGEHAAKGGATAFAVTGKRAVNFTSGQGIVYAMEQYYHAPGK
;
A
#
# COMPACT_ATOMS: atom_id res chain seq x y z
N MET A 1 -58.02 17.39 1.30
CA MET A 1 -56.92 18.14 0.67
C MET A 1 -55.80 17.18 0.32
N ALA A 2 -55.35 17.25 -0.86
CA ALA A 2 -54.72 16.20 -1.66
C ALA A 2 -53.47 15.55 -1.07
N ASN A 3 -53.53 14.24 -1.05
CA ASN A 3 -52.44 13.32 -0.85
C ASN A 3 -51.70 13.13 -2.19
N GLN A 4 -50.41 13.50 -2.29
CA GLN A 4 -49.60 13.12 -3.44
C GLN A 4 -48.64 12.04 -3.04
N SER A 5 -48.99 10.83 -3.41
CA SER A 5 -48.14 9.65 -3.47
C SER A 5 -47.13 9.82 -4.62
N SER A 6 -45.83 9.94 -4.30
CA SER A 6 -44.77 9.85 -5.30
C SER A 6 -44.33 8.41 -5.47
N ALA A 7 -44.60 7.88 -6.64
CA ALA A 7 -44.19 6.56 -7.08
C ALA A 7 -42.63 6.44 -7.15
N ILE A 8 -42.11 5.39 -6.52
CA ILE A 8 -40.73 4.97 -6.67
C ILE A 8 -40.59 4.25 -8.02
N GLU A 9 -39.98 4.89 -9.00
CA GLU A 9 -39.61 4.22 -10.25
C GLU A 9 -38.50 3.20 -9.99
N SER A 10 -38.84 1.95 -10.23
CA SER A 10 -37.89 0.83 -10.25
C SER A 10 -36.99 0.92 -11.47
N ASN A 11 -35.71 1.13 -11.23
CA ASN A 11 -34.68 1.14 -12.26
C ASN A 11 -34.47 -0.30 -12.77
N PRO A 12 -34.61 -0.60 -14.07
CA PRO A 12 -34.37 -1.94 -14.58
C PRO A 12 -32.87 -2.24 -14.57
N SER A 13 -32.50 -3.38 -14.01
CA SER A 13 -31.17 -3.95 -14.00
C SER A 13 -30.61 -4.08 -15.44
N GLY A 14 -29.81 -3.10 -15.84
CA GLY A 14 -29.01 -3.21 -17.05
C GLY A 14 -27.82 -4.16 -16.81
N THR A 15 -27.93 -5.38 -17.31
CA THR A 15 -26.78 -6.27 -17.50
C THR A 15 -25.84 -5.59 -18.48
N SER A 16 -24.77 -4.96 -17.97
CA SER A 16 -23.69 -4.45 -18.80
C SER A 16 -22.96 -5.65 -19.41
N GLY A 17 -23.30 -5.95 -20.66
CA GLY A 17 -22.55 -6.89 -21.46
C GLY A 17 -21.09 -6.46 -21.53
N VAL A 18 -20.19 -7.30 -21.09
CA VAL A 18 -18.74 -7.13 -21.29
C VAL A 18 -18.48 -7.22 -22.78
N THR A 19 -18.42 -6.09 -23.46
CA THR A 19 -17.95 -6.04 -24.84
C THR A 19 -16.45 -6.27 -24.85
N THR A 20 -16.01 -7.45 -25.23
CA THR A 20 -14.61 -7.75 -25.50
C THR A 20 -14.20 -7.05 -26.79
N ASP A 21 -13.68 -5.83 -26.65
CA ASP A 21 -13.08 -5.08 -27.75
C ASP A 21 -11.75 -5.75 -28.11
N SER A 22 -11.71 -6.46 -29.22
CA SER A 22 -10.57 -7.27 -29.69
C SER A 22 -9.53 -6.46 -30.47
N SER A 23 -9.36 -5.17 -30.19
CA SER A 23 -8.31 -4.37 -30.85
C SER A 23 -6.92 -4.89 -30.40
N PRO A 24 -6.01 -5.18 -31.35
CA PRO A 24 -4.72 -5.84 -31.06
C PRO A 24 -3.75 -5.02 -30.20
N ASN A 25 -4.03 -3.75 -29.95
CA ASN A 25 -3.20 -2.83 -29.18
C ASN A 25 -3.80 -2.45 -27.80
N LYS A 26 -4.90 -3.04 -27.40
CA LYS A 26 -5.50 -2.71 -26.12
C LYS A 26 -4.90 -3.60 -25.03
N PRO A 27 -4.30 -3.06 -23.95
CA PRO A 27 -3.74 -3.89 -22.89
C PRO A 27 -4.84 -4.74 -22.24
N LYS A 28 -4.52 -6.00 -21.95
CA LYS A 28 -5.46 -6.95 -21.32
C LYS A 28 -6.02 -6.43 -20.00
N TYR A 29 -5.22 -5.64 -19.29
CA TYR A 29 -5.56 -4.98 -18.03
C TYR A 29 -5.23 -3.50 -18.14
N PRO A 30 -6.18 -2.65 -18.59
CA PRO A 30 -5.89 -1.23 -18.85
C PRO A 30 -5.53 -0.43 -17.61
N GLY A 31 -5.88 -0.92 -16.42
CA GLY A 31 -5.65 -0.22 -15.16
C GLY A 31 -6.46 1.08 -15.03
N ILE A 32 -6.16 1.83 -13.97
CA ILE A 32 -6.70 3.17 -13.72
C ILE A 32 -5.57 4.17 -13.90
N ARG A 33 -5.79 5.18 -14.74
CA ARG A 33 -4.82 6.26 -14.91
C ARG A 33 -4.95 7.25 -13.76
N LEU A 34 -3.83 7.53 -13.09
CA LEU A 34 -3.74 8.56 -12.06
C LEU A 34 -2.45 9.35 -12.22
N THR A 35 -2.47 10.58 -11.68
CA THR A 35 -1.26 11.37 -11.47
C THR A 35 -0.86 11.22 -10.02
N CYS A 36 0.37 10.79 -9.77
CA CYS A 36 0.92 10.64 -8.43
C CYS A 36 2.43 10.84 -8.46
N ASN A 37 3.02 11.14 -7.32
CA ASN A 37 4.47 11.11 -7.16
C ASN A 37 4.98 9.70 -6.87
N GLY A 38 6.33 9.53 -6.79
CA GLY A 38 6.95 8.22 -6.57
C GLY A 38 6.58 7.59 -5.22
N ASN A 39 6.49 8.37 -4.14
CA ASN A 39 6.11 7.86 -2.82
C ASN A 39 4.66 7.35 -2.82
N GLN A 40 3.75 8.11 -3.42
CA GLN A 40 2.35 7.71 -3.57
C GLN A 40 2.23 6.44 -4.41
N LEU A 41 2.94 6.38 -5.54
CA LEU A 41 2.91 5.19 -6.41
C LEU A 41 3.37 3.95 -5.66
N VAL A 42 4.54 4.01 -5.03
CA VAL A 42 5.13 2.86 -4.33
C VAL A 42 4.34 2.52 -3.08
N THR A 43 4.00 3.50 -2.26
CA THR A 43 3.37 3.19 -0.97
C THR A 43 1.89 2.92 -1.08
N GLN A 44 1.12 3.86 -1.64
CA GLN A 44 -0.34 3.75 -1.67
C GLN A 44 -0.83 2.65 -2.60
N HIS A 45 -0.17 2.49 -3.76
CA HIS A 45 -0.66 1.57 -4.79
C HIS A 45 0.02 0.21 -4.78
N VAL A 46 1.13 0.06 -4.06
CA VAL A 46 1.86 -1.21 -3.96
C VAL A 46 1.99 -1.67 -2.51
N GLU A 47 2.79 -0.98 -1.69
CA GLU A 47 3.22 -1.51 -0.39
C GLU A 47 2.08 -1.67 0.63
N THR A 48 1.16 -0.71 0.72
CA THR A 48 -0.01 -0.85 1.60
C THR A 48 -0.92 -2.00 1.22
N ARG A 49 -0.84 -2.46 -0.03
CA ARG A 49 -1.69 -3.52 -0.56
C ARG A 49 -1.09 -4.91 -0.40
N ILE A 50 0.23 -5.04 -0.42
CA ILE A 50 0.89 -6.34 -0.47
C ILE A 50 1.68 -6.70 0.80
N THR A 51 2.00 -5.72 1.66
CA THR A 51 2.78 -5.97 2.88
C THR A 51 1.90 -6.13 4.11
N ASP A 52 2.43 -6.84 5.10
CA ASP A 52 1.79 -7.08 6.39
C ASP A 52 2.30 -6.09 7.45
N GLY A 53 3.46 -5.44 7.22
CA GLY A 53 4.01 -4.44 8.14
C GLY A 53 4.95 -3.45 7.48
N GLY A 54 4.84 -2.20 7.87
CA GLY A 54 5.78 -1.12 7.61
C GLY A 54 6.55 -0.77 8.87
N ILE A 55 7.86 -0.96 8.86
CA ILE A 55 8.75 -0.62 9.97
C ILE A 55 9.78 0.36 9.43
N PHE A 56 9.75 1.59 9.88
CA PHE A 56 10.51 2.68 9.27
C PHE A 56 10.88 3.77 10.26
N TYR A 57 11.79 4.64 9.85
CA TYR A 57 12.12 5.90 10.47
C TYR A 57 11.86 7.02 9.47
N PRO A 58 11.10 8.09 9.83
CA PRO A 58 10.76 9.16 8.91
C PRO A 58 12.00 9.94 8.50
N ILE A 59 12.34 9.91 7.22
CA ILE A 59 13.47 10.62 6.64
C ILE A 59 13.16 11.08 5.22
N THR A 60 13.50 12.33 4.88
CA THR A 60 13.37 12.88 3.55
C THR A 60 14.32 12.18 2.58
N PRO A 61 13.88 11.81 1.36
CA PRO A 61 12.61 12.14 0.69
C PRO A 61 11.51 11.07 0.88
N SER A 62 11.68 10.07 1.72
CA SER A 62 10.74 8.95 1.88
C SER A 62 9.70 9.15 3.00
N THR A 63 9.70 10.31 3.67
CA THR A 63 8.77 10.62 4.76
C THR A 63 7.32 10.40 4.37
N GLU A 64 6.90 10.91 3.21
CA GLU A 64 5.54 10.75 2.71
C GLU A 64 5.14 9.26 2.57
N GLY A 65 6.08 8.39 2.20
CA GLY A 65 5.82 6.94 2.14
C GLY A 65 5.43 6.36 3.50
N GLY A 66 6.17 6.72 4.55
CA GLY A 66 5.84 6.33 5.92
C GLY A 66 4.47 6.87 6.38
N GLU A 67 4.19 8.14 6.11
CA GLU A 67 2.92 8.79 6.46
C GLU A 67 1.72 8.11 5.79
N ILE A 68 1.81 7.82 4.49
CA ILE A 68 0.77 7.09 3.76
C ILE A 68 0.55 5.70 4.36
N TYR A 69 1.63 5.01 4.72
CA TYR A 69 1.53 3.68 5.31
C TYR A 69 0.86 3.71 6.69
N GLN A 70 1.23 4.68 7.53
CA GLN A 70 0.58 4.92 8.83
C GLN A 70 -0.90 5.25 8.70
N GLN A 71 -1.25 6.09 7.73
CA GLN A 71 -2.65 6.42 7.46
C GLN A 71 -3.46 5.19 7.07
N SER A 72 -2.94 4.35 6.20
CA SER A 72 -3.57 3.09 5.79
C SER A 72 -3.72 2.10 6.95
N TYR A 73 -2.74 2.03 7.84
CA TYR A 73 -2.83 1.27 9.09
C TYR A 73 -3.90 1.84 10.02
N ALA A 74 -3.89 3.14 10.28
CA ALA A 74 -4.83 3.80 11.19
C ALA A 74 -6.28 3.70 10.72
N SER A 75 -6.52 3.67 9.41
CA SER A 75 -7.87 3.47 8.83
C SER A 75 -8.35 2.01 8.87
N GLY A 76 -7.50 1.08 9.31
CA GLY A 76 -7.86 -0.34 9.40
C GLY A 76 -7.96 -1.05 8.06
N GLU A 77 -7.36 -0.49 7.00
CA GLU A 77 -7.34 -1.14 5.69
C GLU A 77 -6.59 -2.47 5.73
N LEU A 78 -7.20 -3.50 5.17
CA LEU A 78 -6.56 -4.80 4.99
C LEU A 78 -5.71 -4.81 3.70
N ASN A 79 -4.67 -5.66 3.69
CA ASN A 79 -3.95 -5.93 2.46
C ASN A 79 -4.76 -6.84 1.52
N VAL A 80 -4.27 -7.09 0.31
CA VAL A 80 -4.97 -7.92 -0.70
C VAL A 80 -5.14 -9.40 -0.27
N PHE A 81 -4.45 -9.82 0.77
CA PHE A 81 -4.57 -11.16 1.34
C PHE A 81 -5.55 -11.21 2.52
N GLY A 82 -6.22 -10.09 2.83
CA GLY A 82 -7.17 -9.99 3.93
C GLY A 82 -6.52 -9.86 5.31
N HIS A 83 -5.20 -9.55 5.37
CA HIS A 83 -4.49 -9.40 6.64
C HIS A 83 -4.47 -7.94 7.11
N PRO A 84 -4.60 -7.71 8.42
CA PRO A 84 -4.35 -6.40 8.99
C PRO A 84 -2.85 -6.05 8.89
N LYS A 85 -2.59 -4.75 8.74
CA LYS A 85 -1.24 -4.22 8.68
C LYS A 85 -0.75 -3.79 10.06
N VAL A 86 0.57 -3.67 10.19
CA VAL A 86 1.26 -3.06 11.34
C VAL A 86 2.10 -1.91 10.83
N ALA A 87 2.09 -0.78 11.50
CA ALA A 87 2.98 0.35 11.22
C ALA A 87 3.76 0.69 12.49
N ILE A 88 5.08 0.62 12.41
CA ILE A 88 5.98 0.90 13.53
C ILE A 88 7.01 1.94 13.10
N GLU A 89 7.01 3.07 13.80
CA GLU A 89 8.02 4.09 13.67
C GLU A 89 9.10 3.85 14.73
N CYS A 90 10.35 3.76 14.29
CA CYS A 90 11.49 3.48 15.15
C CYS A 90 12.27 4.78 15.46
N GLU A 91 13.21 4.69 16.40
CA GLU A 91 14.07 5.81 16.79
C GLU A 91 15.21 6.10 15.79
N GLY A 92 15.41 5.24 14.80
CA GLY A 92 16.44 5.42 13.79
C GLY A 92 16.40 4.34 12.72
N GLU A 93 17.14 4.56 11.63
CA GLU A 93 17.12 3.71 10.45
C GLU A 93 17.72 2.32 10.71
N HIS A 94 18.71 2.22 11.58
CA HIS A 94 19.31 0.94 11.97
C HIS A 94 18.28 0.04 12.67
N ALA A 95 17.57 0.58 13.65
CA ALA A 95 16.49 -0.14 14.34
C ALA A 95 15.33 -0.46 13.41
N ALA A 96 14.94 0.47 12.53
CA ALA A 96 13.88 0.27 11.55
C ALA A 96 14.20 -0.89 10.58
N LYS A 97 15.44 -0.95 10.07
CA LYS A 97 15.88 -2.04 9.20
C LYS A 97 15.96 -3.37 9.93
N GLY A 98 16.49 -3.37 11.15
CA GLY A 98 16.52 -4.56 12.02
C GLY A 98 15.12 -5.08 12.33
N GLY A 99 14.20 -4.18 12.68
CA GLY A 99 12.80 -4.49 12.92
C GLY A 99 12.08 -5.06 11.70
N ALA A 100 12.29 -4.48 10.51
CA ALA A 100 11.72 -4.98 9.26
C ALA A 100 12.25 -6.39 8.93
N THR A 101 13.55 -6.65 9.15
CA THR A 101 14.15 -7.98 8.98
C THR A 101 13.56 -8.98 9.97
N ALA A 102 13.46 -8.62 11.26
CA ALA A 102 12.87 -9.47 12.29
C ALA A 102 11.40 -9.80 11.97
N PHE A 103 10.65 -8.82 11.51
CA PHE A 103 9.27 -9.02 11.09
C PHE A 103 9.17 -9.99 9.91
N ALA A 104 10.06 -9.85 8.92
CA ALA A 104 10.10 -10.74 7.76
C ALA A 104 10.48 -12.18 8.11
N VAL A 105 11.35 -12.38 9.11
CA VAL A 105 11.73 -13.73 9.62
C VAL A 105 10.52 -14.50 10.18
N THR A 106 9.48 -13.78 10.62
CA THR A 106 8.22 -14.44 11.04
C THR A 106 7.35 -14.94 9.88
N GLY A 107 7.82 -14.84 8.64
CA GLY A 107 7.09 -15.23 7.43
C GLY A 107 6.14 -14.14 6.92
N LYS A 108 6.24 -12.92 7.42
CA LYS A 108 5.42 -11.76 7.02
C LYS A 108 6.15 -10.89 6.01
N ARG A 109 5.40 -10.20 5.15
CA ARG A 109 5.96 -9.24 4.21
C ARG A 109 6.13 -7.90 4.89
N ALA A 110 7.36 -7.39 4.87
CA ALA A 110 7.71 -6.12 5.48
C ALA A 110 8.19 -5.11 4.44
N VAL A 111 7.91 -3.83 4.69
CA VAL A 111 8.48 -2.70 3.97
C VAL A 111 9.21 -1.78 4.94
N ASN A 112 10.31 -1.20 4.47
CA ASN A 112 11.05 -0.17 5.18
C ASN A 112 11.26 1.01 4.23
N PHE A 113 10.85 2.20 4.67
CA PHE A 113 11.05 3.45 3.93
C PHE A 113 12.25 4.17 4.51
N THR A 114 13.21 4.55 3.65
CA THR A 114 14.45 5.20 4.07
C THR A 114 15.06 6.03 2.93
N SER A 115 16.18 6.69 3.20
CA SER A 115 16.97 7.48 2.26
C SER A 115 18.39 6.91 2.10
N GLY A 116 19.21 7.56 1.26
CA GLY A 116 20.60 7.17 1.06
C GLY A 116 21.40 7.15 2.37
N GLN A 117 21.25 8.17 3.22
CA GLN A 117 21.90 8.23 4.53
C GLN A 117 21.42 7.12 5.46
N GLY A 118 20.13 6.85 5.46
CA GLY A 118 19.53 5.78 6.26
C GLY A 118 20.00 4.39 5.84
N ILE A 119 20.22 4.17 4.54
CA ILE A 119 20.81 2.92 4.04
C ILE A 119 22.22 2.74 4.60
N VAL A 120 23.05 3.78 4.55
CA VAL A 120 24.42 3.74 5.08
C VAL A 120 24.40 3.52 6.60
N TYR A 121 23.55 4.23 7.32
CA TYR A 121 23.44 4.08 8.77
C TYR A 121 22.97 2.68 9.18
N ALA A 122 22.10 2.05 8.40
CA ALA A 122 21.58 0.71 8.66
C ALA A 122 22.43 -0.42 8.01
N MET A 123 23.64 -0.10 7.50
CA MET A 123 24.41 -1.02 6.66
C MET A 123 24.71 -2.38 7.33
N GLU A 124 24.96 -2.41 8.63
CA GLU A 124 25.17 -3.64 9.39
C GLU A 124 24.00 -4.62 9.22
N GLN A 125 22.77 -4.11 9.24
CA GLN A 125 21.58 -4.93 9.10
C GLN A 125 21.46 -5.58 7.71
N TYR A 126 22.01 -4.94 6.68
CA TYR A 126 22.01 -5.51 5.33
C TYR A 126 22.94 -6.71 5.19
N TYR A 127 24.00 -6.77 5.98
CA TYR A 127 24.89 -7.95 5.99
C TYR A 127 24.27 -9.13 6.75
N HIS A 128 23.43 -8.85 7.73
CA HIS A 128 22.75 -9.90 8.50
C HIS A 128 21.51 -10.47 7.81
N ALA A 129 20.77 -9.64 7.09
CA ALA A 129 19.49 -10.00 6.50
C ALA A 129 19.56 -11.21 5.54
N PRO A 130 20.56 -11.35 4.63
CA PRO A 130 20.61 -12.46 3.67
C PRO A 130 20.82 -13.84 4.31
N GLY A 131 21.26 -13.89 5.56
CA GLY A 131 21.49 -15.15 6.29
C GLY A 131 20.28 -15.65 7.08
N LYS A 132 19.15 -14.99 6.97
CA LYS A 132 17.91 -15.31 7.69
C LYS A 132 16.83 -15.79 6.74
#